data_bf76e76eada68bc6fdd8777182f23f16
#
_entry.id   bf76e76eada68bc6fdd8777182f23f16
#
_cell.length_a   1.000
_cell.length_b   1.000
_cell.length_c   1.000
_cell.angle_alpha   90.00
_cell.angle_beta   90.00
_cell.angle_gamma   90.00
#
_symmetry.space_group_name_H-M   'P 1'
#
loop_
_entity.id
_entity.type
_entity.pdbx_description
1 polymer ?
#
loop_
_entity_poly.entity_id
_entity_poly.type
_entity_poly.pdbx_seq_one_letter_code
_entity_poly.pdbx_strand_id
1 'polypeptide(L)'
;VAYIALRGNNQLIRIDFKGFKFEKSKALSILKIGLPTAIGGSTMQFGFLLMTKNVNAYGTIATTAYGIGNKINSIITMPANGIGSAISTIVGQNFGANNIKRADKSYHIALRIGVAFLFICGMILSRPFVAEPIVRFFTSDEAVVPLATNFLSIMAICCWTNSFYNVTMGMFQGSGHTMITMAVDASRIWIFRFLTLWICSSVLGMGVESVW
;
A
#
# COMPACT_ATOMS: atom_id res chain seq x y z
N VAL A 1 -18.49 0.90 19.53
CA VAL A 1 -18.44 -0.58 19.47
C VAL A 1 -17.19 -1.10 20.17
N ALA A 2 -15.96 -0.69 19.79
CA ALA A 2 -14.70 -1.16 20.42
C ALA A 2 -14.66 -0.90 21.94
N TYR A 3 -15.10 0.29 22.40
CA TYR A 3 -15.16 0.62 23.82
C TYR A 3 -16.08 -0.31 24.62
N ILE A 4 -17.26 -0.65 24.06
CA ILE A 4 -18.22 -1.56 24.69
C ILE A 4 -17.66 -2.99 24.72
N ALA A 5 -17.02 -3.42 23.64
CA ALA A 5 -16.39 -4.74 23.56
C ALA A 5 -15.26 -4.91 24.57
N LEU A 6 -14.45 -3.87 24.83
CA LEU A 6 -13.31 -3.91 25.76
C LEU A 6 -13.70 -3.68 27.24
N ARG A 7 -14.97 -3.42 27.53
CA ARG A 7 -15.50 -3.23 28.91
C ARG A 7 -16.00 -4.55 29.56
N GLY A 8 -16.09 -5.64 28.82
CA GLY A 8 -16.59 -6.93 29.31
C GLY A 8 -15.69 -7.57 30.37
N ASN A 9 -16.28 -8.27 31.35
CA ASN A 9 -15.58 -8.87 32.49
C ASN A 9 -14.64 -10.04 32.13
N ASN A 10 -14.79 -10.63 30.96
CA ASN A 10 -14.05 -11.83 30.51
C ASN A 10 -12.98 -11.52 29.45
N GLN A 11 -12.50 -10.29 29.34
CA GLN A 11 -11.55 -9.90 28.31
C GLN A 11 -10.13 -9.78 28.85
N LEU A 12 -9.16 -10.25 28.07
CA LEU A 12 -7.71 -10.18 28.36
C LEU A 12 -7.19 -8.73 28.43
N ILE A 13 -7.84 -7.81 27.72
CA ILE A 13 -7.47 -6.40 27.69
C ILE A 13 -8.68 -5.58 28.18
N ARG A 14 -8.50 -4.81 29.24
CA ARG A 14 -9.52 -3.93 29.81
C ARG A 14 -9.07 -2.48 29.67
N ILE A 15 -9.99 -1.61 29.26
CA ILE A 15 -9.80 -0.15 29.31
C ILE A 15 -10.36 0.33 30.66
N ASP A 16 -9.47 0.65 31.60
CA ASP A 16 -9.81 1.28 32.86
C ASP A 16 -9.23 2.68 32.92
N PHE A 17 -10.11 3.68 32.92
CA PHE A 17 -9.71 5.09 33.02
C PHE A 17 -9.43 5.54 34.47
N LYS A 18 -9.92 4.82 35.48
CA LYS A 18 -9.73 5.20 36.87
C LYS A 18 -8.31 4.97 37.39
N GLY A 19 -7.57 4.06 36.77
CA GLY A 19 -6.18 3.73 37.08
C GLY A 19 -5.16 4.31 36.09
N PHE A 20 -5.56 5.17 35.17
CA PHE A 20 -4.67 5.68 34.13
C PHE A 20 -3.56 6.54 34.73
N LYS A 21 -2.31 6.08 34.59
CA LYS A 21 -1.10 6.85 34.87
C LYS A 21 -0.35 7.12 33.59
N PHE A 22 -0.08 8.38 33.30
CA PHE A 22 0.72 8.76 32.14
C PHE A 22 2.18 8.35 32.37
N GLU A 23 2.65 7.36 31.60
CA GLU A 23 4.04 6.93 31.61
C GLU A 23 4.79 7.54 30.43
N LYS A 24 5.63 8.53 30.71
CA LYS A 24 6.42 9.26 29.70
C LYS A 24 7.27 8.35 28.82
N SER A 25 7.82 7.26 29.39
CA SER A 25 8.64 6.29 28.64
C SER A 25 7.82 5.54 27.59
N LYS A 26 6.61 5.13 27.92
CA LYS A 26 5.70 4.45 26.97
C LYS A 26 5.20 5.41 25.90
N ALA A 27 4.86 6.63 26.27
CA ALA A 27 4.47 7.67 25.30
C ALA A 27 5.61 7.95 24.30
N LEU A 28 6.86 8.08 24.80
CA LEU A 28 8.01 8.29 23.95
C LEU A 28 8.27 7.10 22.99
N SER A 29 8.08 5.87 23.46
CA SER A 29 8.18 4.68 22.62
C SER A 29 7.13 4.65 21.51
N ILE A 30 5.89 5.02 21.81
CA ILE A 30 4.82 5.14 20.82
C ILE A 30 5.17 6.21 19.79
N LEU A 31 5.65 7.38 20.20
CA LEU A 31 6.07 8.46 19.30
C LEU A 31 7.25 8.05 18.43
N LYS A 32 8.24 7.33 18.99
CA LYS A 32 9.42 6.84 18.26
C LYS A 32 9.05 5.89 17.12
N ILE A 33 7.98 5.13 17.26
CA ILE A 33 7.48 4.21 16.24
C ILE A 33 6.49 4.92 15.31
N GLY A 34 5.55 5.68 15.87
CA GLY A 34 4.45 6.29 15.13
C GLY A 34 4.87 7.47 14.26
N LEU A 35 5.81 8.31 14.74
CA LEU A 35 6.23 9.51 14.00
C LEU A 35 6.92 9.19 12.66
N PRO A 36 7.90 8.27 12.58
CA PRO A 36 8.47 7.87 11.30
C PRO A 36 7.43 7.28 10.35
N THR A 37 6.53 6.44 10.84
CA THR A 37 5.46 5.86 10.02
C THR A 37 4.50 6.94 9.49
N ALA A 38 4.14 7.92 10.32
CA ALA A 38 3.28 9.03 9.91
C ALA A 38 3.98 9.92 8.86
N ILE A 39 5.26 10.25 9.06
CA ILE A 39 6.06 11.03 8.09
C ILE A 39 6.16 10.26 6.76
N GLY A 40 6.47 8.97 6.79
CA GLY A 40 6.53 8.13 5.58
C GLY A 40 5.21 8.14 4.81
N GLY A 41 4.09 7.90 5.50
CA GLY A 41 2.76 7.93 4.91
C GLY A 41 2.37 9.31 4.36
N SER A 42 2.66 10.40 5.08
CA SER A 42 2.40 11.77 4.62
C SER A 42 3.23 12.11 3.38
N THR A 43 4.50 11.74 3.37
CA THR A 43 5.42 11.92 2.24
C THR A 43 4.92 11.18 1.00
N MET A 44 4.41 9.97 1.18
CA MET A 44 3.79 9.17 0.11
C MET A 44 2.54 9.84 -0.45
N GLN A 45 1.65 10.36 0.39
CA GLN A 45 0.44 11.06 -0.06
C GLN A 45 0.76 12.36 -0.79
N PHE A 46 1.74 13.11 -0.30
CA PHE A 46 2.20 14.32 -0.99
C PHE A 46 2.79 14.01 -2.37
N GLY A 47 3.60 12.96 -2.48
CA GLY A 47 4.11 12.48 -3.78
C GLY A 47 2.98 12.09 -4.74
N PHE A 48 1.92 11.43 -4.25
CA PHE A 48 0.74 11.09 -5.04
C PHE A 48 -0.01 12.32 -5.55
N LEU A 49 -0.13 13.37 -4.74
CA LEU A 49 -0.72 14.66 -5.16
C LEU A 49 0.08 15.31 -6.30
N LEU A 50 1.42 15.30 -6.20
CA LEU A 50 2.27 15.84 -7.26
C LEU A 50 2.15 15.03 -8.56
N MET A 51 2.04 13.71 -8.47
CA MET A 51 1.79 12.86 -9.64
C MET A 51 0.46 13.19 -10.30
N THR A 52 -0.61 13.35 -9.51
CA THR A 52 -1.93 13.76 -10.03
C THR A 52 -1.87 15.11 -10.73
N LYS A 53 -1.07 16.06 -10.21
CA LYS A 53 -0.83 17.34 -10.88
C LYS A 53 -0.19 17.15 -12.27
N ASN A 54 0.79 16.27 -12.40
CA ASN A 54 1.42 15.97 -13.69
C ASN A 54 0.42 15.31 -14.67
N VAL A 55 -0.42 14.40 -14.21
CA VAL A 55 -1.47 13.78 -15.03
C VAL A 55 -2.47 14.82 -15.52
N ASN A 56 -2.85 15.79 -14.67
CA ASN A 56 -3.78 16.85 -15.01
C ASN A 56 -3.30 17.72 -16.20
N ALA A 57 -1.98 17.82 -16.41
CA ALA A 57 -1.42 18.53 -17.55
C ALA A 57 -1.76 17.89 -18.90
N TYR A 58 -2.13 16.59 -18.91
CA TYR A 58 -2.56 15.86 -20.11
C TYR A 58 -4.08 15.93 -20.37
N GLY A 59 -4.81 16.68 -19.55
CA GLY A 59 -6.24 16.94 -19.74
C GLY A 59 -7.15 16.03 -18.90
N THR A 60 -8.46 16.33 -18.98
CA THR A 60 -9.48 15.72 -18.12
C THR A 60 -9.67 14.22 -18.38
N ILE A 61 -9.56 13.78 -19.64
CA ILE A 61 -9.70 12.36 -20.02
C ILE A 61 -8.59 11.52 -19.35
N ALA A 62 -7.34 11.98 -19.42
CA ALA A 62 -6.20 11.30 -18.80
C ALA A 62 -6.35 11.25 -17.27
N THR A 63 -6.79 12.35 -16.66
CA THR A 63 -7.02 12.43 -15.21
C THR A 63 -8.11 11.48 -14.76
N THR A 64 -9.21 11.39 -15.50
CA THR A 64 -10.32 10.48 -15.20
C THR A 64 -9.88 9.03 -15.34
N ALA A 65 -9.18 8.69 -16.42
CA ALA A 65 -8.63 7.34 -16.63
C ALA A 65 -7.67 6.92 -15.51
N TYR A 66 -6.76 7.81 -15.12
CA TYR A 66 -5.84 7.58 -14.00
C TYR A 66 -6.58 7.38 -12.68
N GLY A 67 -7.60 8.19 -12.39
CA GLY A 67 -8.42 8.09 -11.19
C GLY A 67 -9.17 6.76 -11.09
N ILE A 68 -9.81 6.33 -12.18
CA ILE A 68 -10.52 5.06 -12.27
C ILE A 68 -9.56 3.90 -12.10
N GLY A 69 -8.45 3.91 -12.85
CA GLY A 69 -7.44 2.85 -12.78
C GLY A 69 -6.84 2.70 -11.38
N ASN A 70 -6.50 3.80 -10.70
CA ASN A 70 -6.02 3.75 -9.32
C ASN A 70 -7.08 3.23 -8.34
N LYS A 71 -8.35 3.56 -8.54
CA LYS A 71 -9.44 3.06 -7.69
C LYS A 71 -9.60 1.55 -7.82
N ILE A 72 -9.55 1.03 -9.03
CA ILE A 72 -9.58 -0.41 -9.30
C ILE A 72 -8.34 -1.09 -8.71
N ASN A 73 -7.15 -0.54 -8.95
CA ASN A 73 -5.90 -1.05 -8.41
C ASN A 73 -5.90 -1.10 -6.88
N SER A 74 -6.49 -0.11 -6.21
CA SER A 74 -6.63 -0.09 -4.76
C SER A 74 -7.47 -1.26 -4.24
N ILE A 75 -8.55 -1.62 -4.95
CA ILE A 75 -9.40 -2.78 -4.61
C ILE A 75 -8.61 -4.08 -4.76
N ILE A 76 -7.86 -4.22 -5.86
CA ILE A 76 -7.05 -5.41 -6.15
C ILE A 76 -5.95 -5.62 -5.12
N THR A 77 -5.35 -4.53 -4.61
CA THR A 77 -4.26 -4.59 -3.64
C THR A 77 -4.70 -4.66 -2.17
N MET A 78 -6.00 -4.50 -1.89
CA MET A 78 -6.56 -4.63 -0.52
C MET A 78 -6.15 -5.92 0.21
N PRO A 79 -6.20 -7.12 -0.41
CA PRO A 79 -5.75 -8.35 0.26
C PRO A 79 -4.27 -8.31 0.65
N ALA A 80 -3.40 -7.72 -0.18
CA ALA A 80 -1.98 -7.57 0.16
C ALA A 80 -1.75 -6.66 1.37
N ASN A 81 -2.52 -5.57 1.48
CA ASN A 81 -2.50 -4.68 2.63
C ASN A 81 -2.96 -5.41 3.90
N GLY A 82 -4.00 -6.24 3.79
CA GLY A 82 -4.48 -7.09 4.89
C GLY A 82 -3.43 -8.09 5.36
N ILE A 83 -2.76 -8.78 4.42
CA ILE A 83 -1.67 -9.71 4.73
C ILE A 83 -0.50 -8.97 5.39
N GLY A 84 -0.11 -7.79 4.90
CA GLY A 84 0.93 -6.97 5.48
C GLY A 84 0.63 -6.56 6.94
N SER A 85 -0.60 -6.13 7.22
CA SER A 85 -1.05 -5.79 8.57
C SER A 85 -1.05 -7.01 9.51
N ALA A 86 -1.49 -8.17 9.02
CA ALA A 86 -1.47 -9.42 9.77
C ALA A 86 -0.03 -9.83 10.11
N ILE A 87 0.90 -9.75 9.15
CA ILE A 87 2.31 -10.05 9.37
C ILE A 87 2.94 -9.09 10.37
N SER A 88 2.63 -7.81 10.33
CA SER A 88 3.12 -6.85 11.33
C SER A 88 2.75 -7.30 12.76
N THR A 89 1.51 -7.73 12.96
CA THR A 89 1.04 -8.23 14.26
C THR A 89 1.73 -9.54 14.66
N ILE A 90 1.80 -10.51 13.74
CA ILE A 90 2.41 -11.82 13.99
C ILE A 90 3.91 -11.68 14.31
N VAL A 91 4.63 -10.87 13.55
CA VAL A 91 6.05 -10.60 13.77
C VAL A 91 6.24 -9.90 15.11
N GLY A 92 5.47 -8.87 15.43
CA GLY A 92 5.55 -8.15 16.70
C GLY A 92 5.35 -9.07 17.92
N GLN A 93 4.33 -9.94 17.86
CA GLN A 93 4.07 -10.92 18.92
C GLN A 93 5.21 -11.95 19.08
N ASN A 94 5.73 -12.47 17.97
CA ASN A 94 6.81 -13.45 18.02
C ASN A 94 8.15 -12.83 18.44
N PHE A 95 8.42 -11.58 18.07
CA PHE A 95 9.58 -10.82 18.56
C PHE A 95 9.49 -10.60 20.07
N GLY A 96 8.31 -10.15 20.56
CA GLY A 96 8.08 -9.99 21.99
C GLY A 96 8.22 -11.30 22.81
N ALA A 97 7.91 -12.44 22.17
CA ALA A 97 8.09 -13.78 22.75
C ALA A 97 9.50 -14.40 22.49
N ASN A 98 10.43 -13.65 21.91
CA ASN A 98 11.77 -14.09 21.50
C ASN A 98 11.76 -15.31 20.56
N ASN A 99 10.72 -15.48 19.77
CA ASN A 99 10.56 -16.59 18.83
C ASN A 99 10.80 -16.18 17.37
N ILE A 100 12.05 -15.80 17.07
CA ILE A 100 12.46 -15.26 15.77
C ILE A 100 12.22 -16.25 14.63
N LYS A 101 12.47 -17.55 14.86
CA LYS A 101 12.25 -18.59 13.83
C LYS A 101 10.80 -18.68 13.38
N ARG A 102 9.85 -18.48 14.29
CA ARG A 102 8.42 -18.48 13.96
C ARG A 102 8.01 -17.21 13.21
N ALA A 103 8.57 -16.07 13.58
CA ALA A 103 8.36 -14.81 12.86
C ALA A 103 8.82 -14.94 11.40
N ASP A 104 10.04 -15.43 11.18
CA ASP A 104 10.63 -15.64 9.84
C ASP A 104 9.80 -16.61 8.99
N LYS A 105 9.43 -17.77 9.55
CA LYS A 105 8.56 -18.73 8.86
C LYS A 105 7.22 -18.12 8.47
N SER A 106 6.60 -17.33 9.35
CA SER A 106 5.33 -16.66 9.08
C SER A 106 5.47 -15.64 7.95
N TYR A 107 6.55 -14.88 7.93
CA TYR A 107 6.87 -13.93 6.85
C TYR A 107 6.96 -14.63 5.49
N HIS A 108 7.75 -15.70 5.39
CA HIS A 108 7.90 -16.43 4.12
C HIS A 108 6.60 -17.08 3.62
N ILE A 109 5.78 -17.60 4.53
CA ILE A 109 4.46 -18.16 4.16
C ILE A 109 3.55 -17.06 3.63
N ALA A 110 3.43 -15.93 4.35
CA ALA A 110 2.61 -14.82 3.94
C ALA A 110 3.06 -14.20 2.61
N LEU A 111 4.37 -14.11 2.41
CA LEU A 111 4.95 -13.62 1.17
C LEU A 111 4.56 -14.51 -0.03
N ARG A 112 4.71 -15.83 0.09
CA ARG A 112 4.33 -16.78 -0.95
C ARG A 112 2.85 -16.71 -1.28
N ILE A 113 1.99 -16.71 -0.26
CA ILE A 113 0.53 -16.63 -0.45
C ILE A 113 0.15 -15.31 -1.11
N GLY A 114 0.64 -14.19 -0.61
CA GLY A 114 0.29 -12.87 -1.12
C GLY A 114 0.80 -12.63 -2.54
N VAL A 115 2.04 -13.03 -2.84
CA VAL A 115 2.62 -12.92 -4.19
C VAL A 115 1.87 -13.83 -5.17
N ALA A 116 1.63 -15.09 -4.82
CA ALA A 116 0.89 -16.02 -5.69
C ALA A 116 -0.52 -15.52 -5.97
N PHE A 117 -1.24 -15.03 -4.94
CA PHE A 117 -2.59 -14.50 -5.08
C PHE A 117 -2.62 -13.30 -6.04
N LEU A 118 -1.77 -12.27 -5.79
CA LEU A 118 -1.76 -11.08 -6.65
C LEU A 118 -1.19 -11.37 -8.05
N PHE A 119 -0.28 -12.33 -8.19
CA PHE A 119 0.20 -12.76 -9.49
C PHE A 119 -0.93 -13.35 -10.34
N ILE A 120 -1.71 -14.26 -9.77
CA ILE A 120 -2.87 -14.87 -10.46
C ILE A 120 -3.91 -13.79 -10.79
N CYS A 121 -4.28 -12.95 -9.84
CA CYS A 121 -5.22 -11.84 -10.08
C CYS A 121 -4.70 -10.89 -11.16
N GLY A 122 -3.42 -10.54 -11.12
CA GLY A 122 -2.80 -9.66 -12.09
C GLY A 122 -2.78 -10.24 -13.51
N MET A 123 -2.47 -11.51 -13.65
CA MET A 123 -2.48 -12.21 -14.94
C MET A 123 -3.89 -12.25 -15.55
N ILE A 124 -4.92 -12.42 -14.73
CA ILE A 124 -6.31 -12.38 -15.20
C ILE A 124 -6.71 -10.96 -15.63
N LEU A 125 -6.42 -9.97 -14.78
CA LEU A 125 -6.79 -8.57 -15.00
C LEU A 125 -5.95 -7.86 -16.07
N SER A 126 -4.78 -8.39 -16.42
CA SER A 126 -3.97 -7.87 -17.53
C SER A 126 -4.59 -8.12 -18.91
N ARG A 127 -5.59 -9.04 -18.98
CA ARG A 127 -6.27 -9.33 -20.24
C ARG A 127 -7.31 -8.25 -20.58
N PRO A 128 -7.24 -7.61 -21.74
CA PRO A 128 -8.15 -6.52 -22.12
C PRO A 128 -9.63 -6.90 -22.01
N PHE A 129 -9.98 -8.14 -22.39
CA PHE A 129 -11.36 -8.63 -22.32
C PHE A 129 -11.90 -8.77 -20.89
N VAL A 130 -11.02 -8.78 -19.86
CA VAL A 130 -11.38 -8.74 -18.44
C VAL A 130 -11.33 -7.32 -17.90
N ALA A 131 -10.30 -6.56 -18.28
CA ALA A 131 -10.08 -5.20 -17.80
C ALA A 131 -11.16 -4.22 -18.30
N GLU A 132 -11.54 -4.33 -19.58
CA GLU A 132 -12.52 -3.42 -20.19
C GLU A 132 -13.92 -3.46 -19.55
N PRO A 133 -14.57 -4.61 -19.31
CA PRO A 133 -15.84 -4.64 -18.60
C PRO A 133 -15.77 -4.05 -17.18
N ILE A 134 -14.64 -4.24 -16.49
CA ILE A 134 -14.44 -3.67 -15.16
C ILE A 134 -14.34 -2.14 -15.25
N VAL A 135 -13.60 -1.61 -16.23
CA VAL A 135 -13.51 -0.17 -16.46
C VAL A 135 -14.87 0.41 -16.84
N ARG A 136 -15.62 -0.26 -17.72
CA ARG A 136 -16.98 0.14 -18.14
C ARG A 136 -17.98 0.17 -16.99
N PHE A 137 -17.76 -0.57 -15.93
CA PHE A 137 -18.57 -0.46 -14.71
C PHE A 137 -18.38 0.89 -14.00
N PHE A 138 -17.23 1.54 -14.14
CA PHE A 138 -16.90 2.82 -13.50
C PHE A 138 -17.16 4.03 -14.41
N THR A 139 -17.14 3.84 -15.73
CA THR A 139 -17.39 4.93 -16.71
C THR A 139 -18.01 4.41 -18.00
N SER A 140 -18.92 5.22 -18.55
CA SER A 140 -19.52 4.99 -19.86
C SER A 140 -18.88 5.86 -20.96
N ASP A 141 -17.87 6.66 -20.64
CA ASP A 141 -17.20 7.56 -21.58
C ASP A 141 -16.25 6.77 -22.49
N GLU A 142 -16.60 6.64 -23.75
CA GLU A 142 -15.83 5.91 -24.77
C GLU A 142 -14.43 6.47 -25.01
N ALA A 143 -14.16 7.73 -24.66
CA ALA A 143 -12.83 8.31 -24.75
C ALA A 143 -11.93 7.91 -23.58
N VAL A 144 -12.51 7.62 -22.41
CA VAL A 144 -11.80 7.24 -21.18
C VAL A 144 -11.51 5.75 -21.13
N VAL A 145 -12.45 4.91 -21.62
CA VAL A 145 -12.38 3.44 -21.52
C VAL A 145 -11.07 2.86 -22.04
N PRO A 146 -10.58 3.16 -23.27
CA PRO A 146 -9.37 2.53 -23.79
C PRO A 146 -8.13 2.94 -22.99
N LEU A 147 -8.06 4.21 -22.56
CA LEU A 147 -6.93 4.71 -21.79
C LEU A 147 -6.88 4.08 -20.38
N ALA A 148 -8.03 3.99 -19.71
CA ALA A 148 -8.14 3.35 -18.40
C ALA A 148 -7.88 1.84 -18.45
N THR A 149 -8.31 1.16 -19.52
CA THR A 149 -8.06 -0.27 -19.74
C THR A 149 -6.58 -0.54 -19.95
N ASN A 150 -5.90 0.28 -20.75
CA ASN A 150 -4.45 0.17 -20.97
C ASN A 150 -3.69 0.38 -19.65
N PHE A 151 -4.00 1.45 -18.92
CA PHE A 151 -3.44 1.70 -17.60
C PHE A 151 -3.62 0.51 -16.64
N LEU A 152 -4.85 0.02 -16.53
CA LEU A 152 -5.17 -1.10 -15.65
C LEU A 152 -4.42 -2.38 -16.04
N SER A 153 -4.31 -2.67 -17.34
CA SER A 153 -3.60 -3.84 -17.85
C SER A 153 -2.11 -3.80 -17.51
N ILE A 154 -1.46 -2.65 -17.67
CA ILE A 154 -0.05 -2.45 -17.32
C ILE A 154 0.16 -2.60 -15.81
N MET A 155 -0.67 -1.92 -15.00
CA MET A 155 -0.58 -1.98 -13.54
C MET A 155 -0.88 -3.38 -12.99
N ALA A 156 -1.78 -4.14 -13.63
CA ALA A 156 -2.14 -5.48 -13.22
C ALA A 156 -0.97 -6.47 -13.37
N ILE A 157 -0.15 -6.35 -14.42
CA ILE A 157 1.04 -7.20 -14.62
C ILE A 157 2.01 -7.06 -13.44
N CYS A 158 2.15 -5.85 -12.90
CA CYS A 158 3.10 -5.56 -11.82
C CYS A 158 2.47 -5.65 -10.42
N CYS A 159 1.17 -5.96 -10.28
CA CYS A 159 0.48 -5.88 -8.98
C CYS A 159 1.04 -6.85 -7.92
N TRP A 160 1.67 -7.97 -8.32
CA TRP A 160 2.32 -8.91 -7.40
C TRP A 160 3.45 -8.27 -6.58
N THR A 161 4.12 -7.24 -7.13
CA THR A 161 5.16 -6.50 -6.42
C THR A 161 4.59 -5.76 -5.20
N ASN A 162 3.31 -5.36 -5.25
CA ASN A 162 2.64 -4.76 -4.09
C ASN A 162 2.52 -5.72 -2.90
N SER A 163 2.36 -7.02 -3.16
CA SER A 163 2.35 -8.01 -2.07
C SER A 163 3.72 -8.13 -1.43
N PHE A 164 4.77 -8.23 -2.24
CA PHE A 164 6.14 -8.25 -1.75
C PHE A 164 6.43 -7.02 -0.86
N TYR A 165 6.07 -5.84 -1.37
CA TYR A 165 6.23 -4.59 -0.64
C TYR A 165 5.45 -4.58 0.68
N ASN A 166 4.13 -4.85 0.67
CA ASN A 166 3.29 -4.76 1.87
C ASN A 166 3.67 -5.77 2.95
N VAL A 167 3.99 -7.01 2.57
CA VAL A 167 4.39 -8.06 3.52
C VAL A 167 5.75 -7.72 4.13
N THR A 168 6.71 -7.23 3.34
CA THR A 168 8.04 -6.84 3.83
C THR A 168 7.94 -5.60 4.75
N MET A 169 7.13 -4.61 4.37
CA MET A 169 6.87 -3.46 5.24
C MET A 169 6.20 -3.85 6.54
N GLY A 170 5.24 -4.79 6.50
CA GLY A 170 4.62 -5.35 7.69
C GLY A 170 5.64 -6.03 8.62
N MET A 171 6.60 -6.75 8.07
CA MET A 171 7.71 -7.34 8.85
C MET A 171 8.55 -6.27 9.55
N PHE A 172 8.97 -5.21 8.84
CA PHE A 172 9.76 -4.13 9.45
C PHE A 172 8.97 -3.36 10.50
N GLN A 173 7.70 -3.07 10.25
CA GLN A 173 6.82 -2.41 11.23
C GLN A 173 6.63 -3.27 12.48
N GLY A 174 6.37 -4.56 12.31
CA GLY A 174 6.19 -5.51 13.42
C GLY A 174 7.46 -5.72 14.25
N SER A 175 8.63 -5.66 13.64
CA SER A 175 9.92 -5.74 14.34
C SER A 175 10.38 -4.40 14.95
N GLY A 176 9.61 -3.32 14.79
CA GLY A 176 9.93 -1.98 15.32
C GLY A 176 10.91 -1.16 14.47
N HIS A 177 11.31 -1.64 13.30
CA HIS A 177 12.24 -0.95 12.39
C HIS A 177 11.53 0.07 11.48
N THR A 178 10.70 0.93 12.05
CA THR A 178 9.86 1.89 11.31
C THR A 178 10.66 2.98 10.58
N MET A 179 11.89 3.25 11.00
CA MET A 179 12.78 4.16 10.26
C MET A 179 13.14 3.61 8.87
N ILE A 180 13.28 2.29 8.75
CA ILE A 180 13.54 1.64 7.45
C ILE A 180 12.29 1.79 6.55
N THR A 181 11.10 1.58 7.08
CA THR A 181 9.86 1.75 6.30
C THR A 181 9.70 3.19 5.79
N MET A 182 9.98 4.18 6.65
CA MET A 182 9.96 5.58 6.25
C MET A 182 10.97 5.88 5.11
N ALA A 183 12.20 5.37 5.24
CA ALA A 183 13.24 5.59 4.22
C ALA A 183 12.87 4.93 2.88
N VAL A 184 12.33 3.71 2.91
CA VAL A 184 11.86 3.00 1.70
C VAL A 184 10.68 3.72 1.06
N ASP A 185 9.69 4.17 1.84
CA ASP A 185 8.54 4.93 1.34
C ASP A 185 8.97 6.23 0.68
N ALA A 186 9.84 6.98 1.33
CA ALA A 186 10.37 8.22 0.80
C ALA A 186 11.17 7.97 -0.50
N SER A 187 12.10 7.01 -0.51
CA SER A 187 12.92 6.72 -1.68
C SER A 187 12.09 6.23 -2.87
N ARG A 188 11.07 5.40 -2.63
CA ARG A 188 10.19 4.87 -3.68
C ARG A 188 9.50 5.97 -4.46
N ILE A 189 8.98 7.00 -3.77
CA ILE A 189 8.28 8.11 -4.40
C ILE A 189 9.26 9.14 -4.94
N TRP A 190 10.15 9.65 -4.10
CA TRP A 190 10.96 10.82 -4.43
C TRP A 190 12.14 10.50 -5.34
N ILE A 191 12.77 9.35 -5.17
CA ILE A 191 13.91 8.97 -6.00
C ILE A 191 13.43 8.19 -7.23
N PHE A 192 12.81 7.03 -7.01
CA PHE A 192 12.52 6.15 -8.13
C PHE A 192 11.39 6.68 -9.01
N ARG A 193 10.25 7.05 -8.47
CA ARG A 193 9.10 7.43 -9.28
C ARG A 193 9.30 8.77 -10.01
N PHE A 194 9.81 9.80 -9.34
CA PHE A 194 10.07 11.08 -9.99
C PHE A 194 11.22 11.00 -10.98
N LEU A 195 12.28 10.24 -10.68
CA LEU A 195 13.38 10.03 -11.62
C LEU A 195 12.90 9.28 -12.87
N THR A 196 12.12 8.22 -12.71
CA THR A 196 11.54 7.48 -13.84
C THR A 196 10.64 8.38 -14.69
N LEU A 197 9.74 9.16 -14.06
CA LEU A 197 8.88 10.10 -14.75
C LEU A 197 9.71 11.12 -15.55
N TRP A 198 10.74 11.68 -14.94
CA TRP A 198 11.61 12.65 -15.61
C TRP A 198 12.35 12.01 -16.80
N ILE A 199 12.89 10.81 -16.65
CA ILE A 199 13.55 10.09 -17.74
C ILE A 199 12.56 9.79 -18.87
N CYS A 200 11.40 9.22 -18.57
CA CYS A 200 10.42 8.83 -19.58
C CYS A 200 9.84 10.05 -20.32
N SER A 201 9.56 11.14 -19.60
CA SER A 201 8.98 12.35 -20.22
C SER A 201 10.03 13.18 -20.96
N SER A 202 11.22 13.38 -20.39
CA SER A 202 12.21 14.34 -20.92
C SER A 202 13.22 13.68 -21.86
N VAL A 203 13.59 12.40 -21.64
CA VAL A 203 14.60 11.72 -22.44
C VAL A 203 13.96 10.86 -23.53
N LEU A 204 12.88 10.13 -23.19
CA LEU A 204 12.22 9.22 -24.15
C LEU A 204 11.05 9.87 -24.87
N GLY A 205 10.63 11.09 -24.50
CA GLY A 205 9.54 11.83 -25.14
C GLY A 205 8.17 11.12 -25.04
N MET A 206 7.99 10.22 -24.06
CA MET A 206 6.74 9.49 -23.86
C MET A 206 5.67 10.47 -23.35
N GLY A 207 4.46 10.36 -23.91
CA GLY A 207 3.31 11.18 -23.47
C GLY A 207 2.72 10.74 -22.13
N VAL A 208 1.39 10.62 -22.07
CA VAL A 208 0.65 10.18 -20.86
C VAL A 208 1.17 8.84 -20.31
N GLU A 209 1.65 7.96 -21.17
CA GLU A 209 2.20 6.65 -20.80
C GLU A 209 3.44 6.73 -19.90
N SER A 210 4.13 7.86 -19.88
CA SER A 210 5.26 8.10 -18.97
C SER A 210 4.86 8.13 -17.49
N VAL A 211 3.59 8.31 -17.21
CA VAL A 211 3.05 8.44 -15.84
C VAL A 211 2.60 7.10 -15.27
N TRP A 212 2.34 6.12 -16.16
CA TRP A 212 1.95 4.75 -15.75
C TRP A 212 3.14 3.93 -15.25
#